data_c3bb8725e367c01e7a944c3fa7a0e687
#
_entry.id   c3bb8725e367c01e7a944c3fa7a0e687
#
_cell.length_a   1.000
_cell.length_b   1.000
_cell.length_c   1.000
_cell.angle_alpha   90.00
_cell.angle_beta   90.00
_cell.angle_gamma   90.00
#
_symmetry.space_group_name_H-M   'P 1'
#
loop_
_entity.id
_entity.type
_entity.pdbx_description
1 polymer ?
#
loop_
_entity_poly.entity_id
_entity_poly.type
_entity_poly.pdbx_seq_one_letter_code
_entity_poly.pdbx_strand_id
1 'polypeptide(L)'
;MKFFEGFLHLNIRCSQQDLPAIEKFYGDVLGLKTGYRPNFNFSGIWLYDGEDPIIHVGARFPKGSFVKDKHSGSVDHIAFKASGAVDFRKRLKKLGIEFEEQNIENAGYQVFLYDPVGTKLEFNFLKEHVPDAVALGTVAGANMR
;
A
#
# COMPACT_ATOMS: atom_id res chain seq x y z
N MET A 1 10.17 -14.07 28.27
CA MET A 1 8.71 -14.00 28.02
C MET A 1 8.43 -13.09 26.85
N LYS A 2 7.57 -13.48 25.95
CA LYS A 2 7.20 -12.70 24.76
C LYS A 2 5.80 -12.10 24.98
N PHE A 3 5.69 -10.77 24.96
CA PHE A 3 4.41 -10.07 25.06
C PHE A 3 3.83 -9.68 23.69
N PHE A 4 4.68 -9.61 22.67
CA PHE A 4 4.27 -9.29 21.30
C PHE A 4 3.52 -10.47 20.68
N GLU A 5 2.30 -10.22 20.18
CA GLU A 5 1.43 -11.24 19.62
C GLU A 5 1.32 -11.17 18.09
N GLY A 6 1.72 -10.06 17.49
CA GLY A 6 1.69 -9.90 16.05
C GLY A 6 1.44 -8.44 15.62
N PHE A 7 1.47 -8.21 14.32
CA PHE A 7 1.12 -6.92 13.74
C PHE A 7 -0.40 -6.77 13.72
N LEU A 8 -0.92 -5.62 14.13
CA LEU A 8 -2.36 -5.39 14.22
C LEU A 8 -2.89 -4.54 13.07
N HIS A 9 -2.40 -3.31 12.94
CA HIS A 9 -2.88 -2.42 11.88
C HIS A 9 -1.85 -1.35 11.54
N LEU A 10 -2.05 -0.74 10.38
CA LEU A 10 -1.36 0.47 9.95
C LEU A 10 -2.29 1.66 10.13
N ASN A 11 -1.79 2.77 10.64
CA ASN A 11 -2.54 4.02 10.71
C ASN A 11 -1.99 5.03 9.71
N ILE A 12 -2.87 5.55 8.86
CA ILE A 12 -2.55 6.57 7.84
C ILE A 12 -3.26 7.86 8.24
N ARG A 13 -2.51 8.96 8.23
CA ARG A 13 -3.09 10.30 8.38
C ARG A 13 -3.24 10.96 7.03
N CYS A 14 -4.32 11.74 6.88
CA CYS A 14 -4.61 12.47 5.65
C CYS A 14 -5.43 13.72 5.96
N SER A 15 -5.73 14.50 4.94
CA SER A 15 -6.76 15.54 5.01
C SER A 15 -8.13 14.94 4.71
N GLN A 16 -9.19 15.61 5.16
CA GLN A 16 -10.55 15.10 4.94
C GLN A 16 -10.87 14.90 3.45
N GLN A 17 -10.38 15.80 2.60
CA GLN A 17 -10.60 15.69 1.15
C GLN A 17 -9.88 14.50 0.50
N ASP A 18 -8.91 13.89 1.16
CA ASP A 18 -8.17 12.74 0.65
C ASP A 18 -8.90 11.41 0.87
N LEU A 19 -9.86 11.37 1.80
CA LEU A 19 -10.54 10.12 2.20
C LEU A 19 -11.15 9.36 1.01
N PRO A 20 -11.90 9.99 0.08
CA PRO A 20 -12.47 9.25 -1.04
C PRO A 20 -11.42 8.59 -1.93
N ALA A 21 -10.31 9.28 -2.20
CA ALA A 21 -9.23 8.74 -3.02
C ALA A 21 -8.53 7.57 -2.34
N ILE A 22 -8.33 7.65 -1.03
CA ILE A 22 -7.73 6.58 -0.23
C ILE A 22 -8.64 5.35 -0.20
N GLU A 23 -9.92 5.56 0.07
CA GLU A 23 -10.91 4.47 0.07
C GLU A 23 -10.94 3.74 -1.28
N LYS A 24 -11.00 4.51 -2.36
CA LYS A 24 -11.01 3.95 -3.71
C LYS A 24 -9.72 3.18 -4.01
N PHE A 25 -8.57 3.74 -3.69
CA PHE A 25 -7.27 3.10 -3.94
C PHE A 25 -7.16 1.75 -3.23
N TYR A 26 -7.40 1.71 -1.94
CA TYR A 26 -7.26 0.46 -1.17
C TYR A 26 -8.35 -0.56 -1.53
N GLY A 27 -9.52 -0.10 -1.95
CA GLY A 27 -10.55 -0.98 -2.51
C GLY A 27 -10.12 -1.58 -3.85
N ASP A 28 -9.66 -0.76 -4.77
CA ASP A 28 -9.30 -1.17 -6.14
C ASP A 28 -8.02 -2.03 -6.18
N VAL A 29 -7.02 -1.70 -5.35
CA VAL A 29 -5.71 -2.35 -5.38
C VAL A 29 -5.64 -3.55 -4.44
N LEU A 30 -6.10 -3.41 -3.20
CA LEU A 30 -6.01 -4.45 -2.19
C LEU A 30 -7.32 -5.23 -1.97
N GLY A 31 -8.43 -4.73 -2.50
CA GLY A 31 -9.74 -5.34 -2.26
C GLY A 31 -10.29 -5.10 -0.85
N LEU A 32 -9.79 -4.10 -0.16
CA LEU A 32 -10.26 -3.77 1.19
C LEU A 32 -11.61 -3.07 1.14
N LYS A 33 -12.39 -3.25 2.20
CA LYS A 33 -13.72 -2.66 2.31
C LYS A 33 -13.81 -1.79 3.56
N THR A 34 -14.47 -0.64 3.41
CA THR A 34 -14.80 0.20 4.56
C THR A 34 -15.81 -0.51 5.45
N GLY A 35 -15.58 -0.49 6.76
CA GLY A 35 -16.45 -1.12 7.75
C GLY A 35 -16.60 -0.29 9.00
N TYR A 36 -17.07 -0.93 10.07
CA TYR A 36 -17.29 -0.28 11.34
C TYR A 36 -16.04 0.45 11.82
N ARG A 37 -16.25 1.65 12.34
CA ARG A 37 -15.22 2.48 12.99
C ARG A 37 -15.83 3.13 14.22
N PRO A 38 -15.16 3.09 15.39
CA PRO A 38 -15.63 3.82 16.56
C PRO A 38 -15.87 5.30 16.27
N ASN A 39 -16.79 5.91 16.99
CA ASN A 39 -17.16 7.30 16.80
C ASN A 39 -16.11 8.24 17.41
N PHE A 40 -15.04 8.48 16.68
CA PHE A 40 -14.02 9.44 17.08
C PHE A 40 -14.44 10.88 16.77
N ASN A 41 -13.76 11.85 17.38
CA ASN A 41 -14.02 13.28 17.14
C ASN A 41 -13.35 13.84 15.88
N PHE A 42 -12.91 12.99 14.98
CA PHE A 42 -12.34 13.35 13.68
C PHE A 42 -12.80 12.35 12.61
N SER A 43 -12.88 12.82 11.38
CA SER A 43 -13.30 11.99 10.25
C SER A 43 -12.26 10.93 9.92
N GLY A 44 -12.70 9.81 9.38
CA GLY A 44 -11.80 8.74 8.98
C GLY A 44 -12.57 7.53 8.50
N ILE A 45 -11.83 6.52 8.07
CA ILE A 45 -12.37 5.23 7.66
C ILE A 45 -11.47 4.11 8.20
N TRP A 46 -12.07 2.98 8.45
CA TRP A 46 -11.35 1.75 8.73
C TRP A 46 -11.56 0.77 7.56
N LEU A 47 -10.46 0.25 7.05
CA LEU A 47 -10.44 -0.62 5.89
C LEU A 47 -10.15 -2.06 6.32
N TYR A 48 -11.03 -2.95 5.90
CA TYR A 48 -11.08 -4.33 6.37
C TYR A 48 -10.62 -5.32 5.31
N ASP A 49 -9.82 -6.28 5.75
CA ASP A 49 -9.60 -7.54 5.06
C ASP A 49 -10.46 -8.59 5.78
N GLY A 50 -11.59 -8.96 5.17
CA GLY A 50 -12.57 -9.79 5.86
C GLY A 50 -13.10 -9.08 7.11
N GLU A 51 -12.83 -9.64 8.28
CA GLU A 51 -13.27 -9.08 9.57
C GLU A 51 -12.18 -8.25 10.26
N ASP A 52 -10.99 -8.17 9.69
CA ASP A 52 -9.84 -7.53 10.29
C ASP A 52 -9.65 -6.10 9.77
N PRO A 53 -9.78 -5.06 10.62
CA PRO A 53 -9.55 -3.67 10.22
C PRO A 53 -8.05 -3.38 10.18
N ILE A 54 -7.40 -3.73 9.09
CA ILE A 54 -5.94 -3.70 8.98
C ILE A 54 -5.37 -2.32 8.65
N ILE A 55 -6.17 -1.42 8.09
CA ILE A 55 -5.75 -0.04 7.82
C ILE A 55 -6.76 0.92 8.42
N HIS A 56 -6.28 1.77 9.32
CA HIS A 56 -7.04 2.86 9.90
C HIS A 56 -6.61 4.16 9.24
N VAL A 57 -7.57 4.94 8.76
CA VAL A 57 -7.28 6.23 8.13
C VAL A 57 -7.96 7.33 8.94
N GLY A 58 -7.18 8.31 9.36
CA GLY A 58 -7.69 9.45 10.14
C GLY A 58 -7.42 10.76 9.43
N ALA A 59 -8.48 11.56 9.21
CA ALA A 59 -8.37 12.89 8.63
C ALA A 59 -7.92 13.88 9.70
N ARG A 60 -6.63 13.87 10.02
CA ARG A 60 -6.03 14.63 11.12
C ARG A 60 -5.13 15.77 10.66
N PHE A 61 -5.04 16.02 9.36
CA PHE A 61 -4.34 17.18 8.82
C PHE A 61 -5.33 18.30 8.53
N PRO A 62 -4.84 19.57 8.47
CA PRO A 62 -5.65 20.71 8.06
C PRO A 62 -6.21 20.53 6.63
N LYS A 63 -7.02 21.49 6.20
CA LYS A 63 -7.60 21.52 4.85
C LYS A 63 -6.51 21.45 3.78
N GLY A 64 -6.83 20.83 2.65
CA GLY A 64 -5.93 20.62 1.52
C GLY A 64 -5.43 19.19 1.49
N SER A 65 -5.06 18.73 0.30
CA SER A 65 -4.47 17.40 0.14
C SER A 65 -3.11 17.31 0.82
N PHE A 66 -2.85 16.20 1.46
CA PHE A 66 -1.55 15.89 2.04
C PHE A 66 -0.91 14.77 1.25
N VAL A 67 0.34 14.98 0.85
CA VAL A 67 1.18 13.93 0.27
C VAL A 67 2.48 13.89 1.05
N LYS A 68 2.80 12.72 1.60
CA LYS A 68 4.04 12.53 2.33
C LYS A 68 5.25 12.66 1.39
N ASP A 69 6.27 13.34 1.84
CA ASP A 69 7.55 13.33 1.14
C ASP A 69 8.11 11.91 1.09
N LYS A 70 8.49 11.44 -0.09
CA LYS A 70 8.96 10.07 -0.32
C LYS A 70 10.20 9.71 0.48
N HIS A 71 10.95 10.71 0.91
CA HIS A 71 12.20 10.51 1.63
C HIS A 71 12.11 10.87 3.11
N SER A 72 10.92 11.19 3.61
CA SER A 72 10.73 11.55 5.01
C SER A 72 10.45 10.33 5.88
N GLY A 73 11.03 10.35 7.07
CA GLY A 73 10.83 9.32 8.07
C GLY A 73 11.69 8.06 7.84
N SER A 74 11.81 7.25 8.86
CA SER A 74 12.66 6.05 8.86
C SER A 74 11.96 4.81 8.31
N VAL A 75 10.62 4.78 8.28
CA VAL A 75 9.86 3.68 7.69
C VAL A 75 9.79 3.90 6.18
N ASP A 76 10.48 3.05 5.43
CA ASP A 76 10.57 3.18 3.98
C ASP A 76 9.29 2.72 3.28
N HIS A 77 8.83 1.52 3.60
CA HIS A 77 7.64 0.96 2.96
C HIS A 77 6.98 -0.10 3.83
N ILE A 78 5.81 -0.51 3.39
CA ILE A 78 5.05 -1.62 3.96
C ILE A 78 4.90 -2.67 2.88
N ALA A 79 5.25 -3.92 3.21
CA ALA A 79 5.19 -5.02 2.27
C ALA A 79 3.99 -5.92 2.56
N PHE A 80 3.25 -6.25 1.50
CA PHE A 80 2.15 -7.21 1.54
C PHE A 80 2.55 -8.48 0.80
N LYS A 81 2.25 -9.61 1.38
CA LYS A 81 2.34 -10.89 0.69
C LYS A 81 1.14 -11.00 -0.25
N ALA A 82 1.40 -11.37 -1.49
CA ALA A 82 0.38 -11.41 -2.53
C ALA A 82 0.52 -12.66 -3.41
N SER A 83 -0.51 -12.94 -4.19
CA SER A 83 -0.53 -14.00 -5.20
C SER A 83 -1.29 -13.52 -6.43
N GLY A 84 -1.03 -14.13 -7.60
CA GLY A 84 -1.64 -13.74 -8.86
C GLY A 84 -0.94 -12.57 -9.52
N ALA A 85 0.37 -12.63 -9.62
CA ALA A 85 1.22 -11.54 -10.13
C ALA A 85 0.79 -11.00 -11.50
N VAL A 86 0.52 -11.90 -12.46
CA VAL A 86 0.14 -11.50 -13.82
C VAL A 86 -1.17 -10.71 -13.82
N ASP A 87 -2.16 -11.18 -13.09
CA ASP A 87 -3.47 -10.51 -13.00
C ASP A 87 -3.39 -9.21 -12.22
N PHE A 88 -2.58 -9.17 -11.16
CA PHE A 88 -2.34 -7.94 -10.40
C PHE A 88 -1.69 -6.86 -11.27
N ARG A 89 -0.66 -7.23 -12.02
CA ARG A 89 0.02 -6.33 -12.95
C ARG A 89 -0.96 -5.76 -14.00
N LYS A 90 -1.82 -6.62 -14.56
CA LYS A 90 -2.86 -6.18 -15.50
C LYS A 90 -3.84 -5.20 -14.85
N ARG A 91 -4.23 -5.46 -13.61
CA ARG A 91 -5.12 -4.57 -12.85
C ARG A 91 -4.51 -3.19 -12.65
N LEU A 92 -3.26 -3.12 -12.24
CA LEU A 92 -2.58 -1.83 -12.06
C LEU A 92 -2.53 -1.03 -13.37
N LYS A 93 -2.22 -1.69 -14.48
CA LYS A 93 -2.23 -1.04 -15.80
C LYS A 93 -3.62 -0.54 -16.17
N LYS A 94 -4.65 -1.34 -15.95
CA LYS A 94 -6.04 -0.95 -16.22
C LYS A 94 -6.49 0.23 -15.37
N LEU A 95 -6.04 0.30 -14.13
CA LEU A 95 -6.35 1.40 -13.21
C LEU A 95 -5.51 2.66 -13.46
N GLY A 96 -4.51 2.58 -14.34
CA GLY A 96 -3.61 3.69 -14.62
C GLY A 96 -2.68 4.02 -13.45
N ILE A 97 -2.39 3.06 -12.60
CA ILE A 97 -1.51 3.25 -11.46
C ILE A 97 -0.06 3.00 -11.88
N GLU A 98 0.80 3.98 -11.63
CA GLU A 98 2.24 3.83 -11.85
C GLU A 98 2.84 2.89 -10.83
N PHE A 99 3.74 2.03 -11.27
CA PHE A 99 4.44 1.10 -10.40
C PHE A 99 5.82 0.77 -10.95
N GLU A 100 6.70 0.33 -10.09
CA GLU A 100 7.97 -0.29 -10.46
C GLU A 100 7.91 -1.78 -10.15
N GLU A 101 8.59 -2.57 -10.94
CA GLU A 101 8.53 -4.03 -10.81
C GLU A 101 9.89 -4.67 -10.99
N GLN A 102 10.07 -5.84 -10.41
CA GLN A 102 11.27 -6.66 -10.64
C GLN A 102 11.00 -8.12 -10.33
N ASN A 103 11.73 -9.00 -10.99
CA ASN A 103 11.88 -10.38 -10.56
C ASN A 103 13.17 -10.50 -9.77
N ILE A 104 13.10 -11.07 -8.58
CA ILE A 104 14.26 -11.34 -7.75
C ILE A 104 14.48 -12.85 -7.73
N GLU A 105 15.67 -13.30 -8.10
CA GLU A 105 16.03 -14.71 -8.04
C GLU A 105 15.82 -15.24 -6.62
N ASN A 106 15.11 -16.35 -6.52
CA ASN A 106 14.76 -17.02 -5.26
C ASN A 106 13.85 -16.23 -4.31
N ALA A 107 13.39 -15.02 -4.70
CA ALA A 107 12.49 -14.20 -3.87
C ALA A 107 11.15 -13.89 -4.55
N GLY A 108 11.03 -14.10 -5.86
CA GLY A 108 9.79 -13.91 -6.60
C GLY A 108 9.67 -12.55 -7.27
N TYR A 109 8.46 -12.25 -7.70
CA TYR A 109 8.12 -10.99 -8.36
C TYR A 109 7.71 -9.95 -7.33
N GLN A 110 8.19 -8.73 -7.49
CA GLN A 110 7.89 -7.61 -6.58
C GLN A 110 7.36 -6.41 -7.36
N VAL A 111 6.38 -5.75 -6.77
CA VAL A 111 5.81 -4.49 -7.27
C VAL A 111 5.89 -3.44 -6.17
N PHE A 112 6.35 -2.24 -6.54
CA PHE A 112 6.39 -1.07 -5.67
C PHE A 112 5.53 0.04 -6.23
N LEU A 113 4.68 0.62 -5.41
CA LEU A 113 3.83 1.74 -5.80
C LEU A 113 3.54 2.64 -4.60
N TYR A 114 2.93 3.79 -4.84
CA TYR A 114 2.57 4.74 -3.80
C TYR A 114 1.06 4.89 -3.73
N ASP A 115 0.55 4.97 -2.50
CA ASP A 115 -0.84 5.32 -2.28
C ASP A 115 -1.08 6.82 -2.55
N PRO A 116 -2.33 7.30 -2.53
CA PRO A 116 -2.63 8.71 -2.84
C PRO A 116 -1.98 9.74 -1.92
N VAL A 117 -1.56 9.36 -0.73
CA VAL A 117 -0.89 10.27 0.22
C VAL A 117 0.60 10.00 0.36
N GLY A 118 1.18 9.21 -0.55
CA GLY A 118 2.62 9.00 -0.64
C GLY A 118 3.17 7.88 0.22
N THR A 119 2.34 6.99 0.74
CA THR A 119 2.81 5.78 1.41
C THR A 119 3.31 4.79 0.38
N LYS A 120 4.57 4.35 0.52
CA LYS A 120 5.16 3.37 -0.37
C LYS A 120 4.73 1.96 0.05
N LEU A 121 4.22 1.22 -0.91
CA LEU A 121 3.75 -0.14 -0.72
C LEU A 121 4.55 -1.09 -1.62
N GLU A 122 4.87 -2.26 -1.06
CA GLU A 122 5.44 -3.38 -1.79
C GLU A 122 4.43 -4.52 -1.83
N PHE A 123 4.28 -5.14 -3.00
CA PHE A 123 3.54 -6.39 -3.14
C PHE A 123 4.52 -7.47 -3.53
N ASN A 124 4.67 -8.49 -2.70
CA ASN A 124 5.64 -9.54 -2.90
C ASN A 124 4.94 -10.85 -3.25
N PHE A 125 5.16 -11.30 -4.48
CA PHE A 125 4.60 -12.53 -5.05
C PHE A 125 5.64 -13.63 -4.95
N LEU A 126 5.76 -14.20 -3.76
CA LEU A 126 6.73 -15.25 -3.48
C LEU A 126 6.54 -16.44 -4.45
N LYS A 127 7.62 -16.93 -5.04
CA LYS A 127 7.62 -18.06 -5.98
C LYS A 127 6.92 -17.79 -7.32
N GLU A 128 6.53 -16.56 -7.59
CA GLU A 128 5.98 -16.18 -8.90
C GLU A 128 7.01 -15.40 -9.70
N HIS A 129 6.93 -15.49 -11.02
CA HIS A 129 7.82 -14.83 -11.96
C HIS A 129 6.99 -14.26 -13.11
N VAL A 130 7.27 -13.03 -13.51
CA VAL A 130 6.63 -12.39 -14.66
C VAL A 130 7.69 -12.19 -15.74
N PRO A 131 7.68 -13.00 -16.82
CA PRO A 131 8.77 -13.03 -17.80
C PRO A 131 9.05 -11.69 -18.50
N ASP A 132 7.99 -10.90 -18.73
CA ASP A 132 8.09 -9.61 -19.41
C ASP A 132 8.15 -8.41 -18.46
N ALA A 133 8.38 -8.67 -17.15
CA ALA A 133 8.57 -7.61 -16.20
C ALA A 133 9.82 -6.80 -16.52
N VAL A 134 9.70 -5.49 -16.40
CA VAL A 134 10.84 -4.59 -16.58
C VAL A 134 11.79 -4.79 -15.40
N ALA A 135 13.02 -5.19 -15.69
CA ALA A 135 14.02 -5.31 -14.64
C ALA A 135 14.31 -3.91 -14.06
N LEU A 136 14.12 -3.74 -12.76
CA LEU A 136 14.46 -2.48 -12.11
C LEU A 136 15.95 -2.18 -12.22
N GLY A 137 16.77 -3.18 -12.41
CA GLY A 137 18.20 -3.01 -12.46
C GLY A 137 18.77 -2.40 -11.17
N THR A 138 20.06 -2.36 -11.08
CA THR A 138 20.72 -1.85 -9.87
C THR A 138 20.48 -0.36 -9.64
N VAL A 139 20.34 0.43 -10.71
CA VAL A 139 20.15 1.88 -10.59
C VAL A 139 18.76 2.22 -10.08
N ALA A 140 17.73 1.65 -10.69
CA ALA A 140 16.35 1.90 -10.26
C ALA A 140 16.10 1.35 -8.84
N GLY A 141 16.62 0.16 -8.53
CA GLY A 141 16.52 -0.39 -7.18
C GLY A 141 17.19 0.47 -6.13
N ALA A 142 18.32 1.09 -6.45
CA ALA A 142 19.00 2.01 -5.53
C ALA A 142 18.16 3.27 -5.26
N ASN A 143 17.41 3.76 -6.24
CA ASN A 143 16.56 4.94 -6.10
C ASN A 143 15.26 4.65 -5.34
N MET A 144 14.81 3.41 -5.33
CA MET A 144 13.61 2.97 -4.60
C MET A 144 13.87 2.80 -3.10
N ARG A 145 15.10 2.67 -2.73
CA ARG A 145 15.53 2.40 -1.35
C ARG A 145 16.31 3.54 -0.78
#